data_c724587bbcca1a0c59c356429cf0905b
#
_entry.id   c724587bbcca1a0c59c356429cf0905b
#
_cell.length_a   1.000
_cell.length_b   1.000
_cell.length_c   1.000
_cell.angle_alpha   90.00
_cell.angle_beta   90.00
_cell.angle_gamma   90.00
#
_symmetry.space_group_name_H-M   'P 1'
#
loop_
_entity.id
_entity.type
_entity.pdbx_description
1 polymer ?
#
loop_
_entity_poly.entity_id
_entity_poly.type
_entity_poly.pdbx_seq_one_letter_code
_entity_poly.pdbx_strand_id
1 'polypeptide(L)'
;MAMTPPKSYPYPEADLKPTVDYLVAAQRENGEIPWFEGGHTDPWNHTEAAMGLSIAGEFAAAERAYDWLVNEQLEDGSWWASYINGEPSNITRRETNYVAYIATGVWHHFLITRNREFLDRLCPAVDAAIEFVISMQSEHGEVAWACDTLGEPMDDALVTGSSSVYKSLECALHVARTVGVLRPKWRIARQKLGTALRHRPERFDRNWESKSRYAMDWFYPVLAGVFQSEQGLERINARWDEFVEEGLGCRCENHQPWVTVAESCELTMA
;
A
#
# COMPACT_ATOMS: atom_id res chain seq x y z
N MET A 1 8.22 -20.35 -18.98
CA MET A 1 7.65 -19.77 -20.21
C MET A 1 7.28 -18.35 -19.87
N ALA A 2 8.01 -17.34 -20.30
CA ALA A 2 7.70 -15.95 -20.06
C ALA A 2 6.40 -15.63 -20.83
N MET A 3 5.35 -15.23 -20.11
CA MET A 3 4.13 -14.70 -20.74
C MET A 3 4.49 -13.35 -21.36
N THR A 4 4.41 -13.27 -22.68
CA THR A 4 4.45 -11.98 -23.37
C THR A 4 3.25 -11.17 -22.89
N PRO A 5 3.42 -9.94 -22.41
CA PRO A 5 2.28 -9.12 -22.02
C PRO A 5 1.31 -8.96 -23.19
N PRO A 6 0.00 -8.83 -22.94
CA PRO A 6 -0.98 -8.69 -24.00
C PRO A 6 -0.64 -7.45 -24.85
N LYS A 7 -0.64 -7.61 -26.15
CA LYS A 7 -0.25 -6.60 -27.16
C LYS A 7 -1.23 -5.41 -27.32
N SER A 8 -2.29 -5.33 -26.53
CA SER A 8 -3.22 -4.19 -26.57
C SER A 8 -3.81 -3.95 -25.18
N TYR A 9 -3.36 -2.89 -24.53
CA TYR A 9 -4.17 -2.24 -23.51
C TYR A 9 -5.35 -1.55 -24.21
N PRO A 10 -6.55 -1.51 -23.58
CA PRO A 10 -7.70 -0.83 -24.16
C PRO A 10 -7.53 0.69 -24.33
N TYR A 11 -6.44 1.25 -23.78
CA TYR A 11 -6.07 2.66 -23.91
C TYR A 11 -4.82 2.81 -24.78
N PRO A 12 -4.78 3.81 -25.68
CA PRO A 12 -3.58 4.11 -26.45
C PRO A 12 -2.38 4.37 -25.51
N GLU A 13 -1.20 3.80 -25.82
CA GLU A 13 0.05 4.07 -25.06
C GLU A 13 0.33 5.57 -24.91
N ALA A 14 -0.13 6.38 -25.86
CA ALA A 14 -0.02 7.83 -25.83
C ALA A 14 -0.69 8.48 -24.61
N ASP A 15 -1.73 7.88 -24.05
CA ASP A 15 -2.50 8.48 -22.95
C ASP A 15 -1.78 8.32 -21.59
N LEU A 16 -0.92 7.31 -21.45
CA LEU A 16 -0.14 7.07 -20.22
C LEU A 16 1.22 7.75 -20.25
N LYS A 17 1.76 7.99 -21.44
CA LYS A 17 3.13 8.49 -21.60
C LYS A 17 3.42 9.80 -20.84
N PRO A 18 2.58 10.84 -20.86
CA PRO A 18 2.86 12.06 -20.10
C PRO A 18 3.01 11.82 -18.59
N THR A 19 2.19 10.92 -18.01
CA THR A 19 2.26 10.56 -16.59
C THR A 19 3.55 9.78 -16.29
N VAL A 20 3.93 8.85 -17.14
CA VAL A 20 5.17 8.08 -17.01
C VAL A 20 6.39 9.00 -17.12
N ASP A 21 6.43 9.88 -18.13
CA ASP A 21 7.50 10.87 -18.30
C ASP A 21 7.63 11.78 -17.07
N TYR A 22 6.49 12.20 -16.49
CA TYR A 22 6.50 12.99 -15.26
C TYR A 22 7.09 12.22 -14.08
N LEU A 23 6.70 10.96 -13.85
CA LEU A 23 7.22 10.13 -12.77
C LEU A 23 8.73 9.91 -12.92
N VAL A 24 9.20 9.61 -14.13
CA VAL A 24 10.63 9.44 -14.42
C VAL A 24 11.39 10.75 -14.18
N ALA A 25 10.85 11.89 -14.60
CA ALA A 25 11.47 13.21 -14.38
C ALA A 25 11.46 13.65 -12.92
N ALA A 26 10.43 13.28 -12.15
CA ALA A 26 10.34 13.59 -10.73
C ALA A 26 11.25 12.71 -9.86
N GLN A 27 11.65 11.52 -10.36
CA GLN A 27 12.55 10.63 -9.64
C GLN A 27 13.93 11.24 -9.48
N ARG A 28 14.42 11.29 -8.25
CA ARG A 28 15.76 11.79 -7.90
C ARG A 28 16.86 10.79 -8.26
N GLU A 29 18.09 11.24 -8.29
CA GLU A 29 19.25 10.38 -8.60
C GLU A 29 19.40 9.20 -7.63
N ASN A 30 19.05 9.40 -6.34
CA ASN A 30 19.05 8.34 -5.33
C ASN A 30 17.88 7.34 -5.44
N GLY A 31 16.94 7.56 -6.38
CA GLY A 31 15.77 6.72 -6.59
C GLY A 31 14.48 7.20 -5.92
N GLU A 32 14.55 8.20 -5.03
CA GLU A 32 13.39 8.79 -4.35
C GLU A 32 12.39 9.39 -5.35
N ILE A 33 11.09 9.12 -5.14
CA ILE A 33 10.00 9.72 -5.93
C ILE A 33 9.12 10.53 -5.00
N PRO A 34 9.20 11.88 -5.02
CA PRO A 34 8.35 12.75 -4.20
C PRO A 34 6.93 12.86 -4.77
N TRP A 35 5.98 13.33 -3.98
CA TRP A 35 4.60 13.60 -4.40
C TRP A 35 4.53 14.56 -5.61
N PHE A 36 5.42 15.52 -5.63
CA PHE A 36 5.61 16.48 -6.71
C PHE A 36 7.02 17.06 -6.62
N GLU A 37 7.47 17.72 -7.65
CA GLU A 37 8.80 18.35 -7.68
C GLU A 37 9.01 19.29 -6.48
N GLY A 38 10.05 19.02 -5.70
CA GLY A 38 10.36 19.75 -4.44
C GLY A 38 9.46 19.38 -3.25
N GLY A 39 8.52 18.46 -3.42
CA GLY A 39 7.62 17.97 -2.39
C GLY A 39 8.25 16.93 -1.46
N HIS A 40 7.46 16.46 -0.52
CA HIS A 40 7.84 15.36 0.36
C HIS A 40 7.60 14.00 -0.28
N THR A 41 8.24 12.99 0.28
CA THR A 41 8.08 11.57 -0.05
C THR A 41 7.59 10.84 1.19
N ASP A 42 6.64 9.94 1.05
CA ASP A 42 6.33 8.91 2.03
C ASP A 42 6.45 7.52 1.40
N PRO A 43 6.66 6.46 2.19
CA PRO A 43 6.88 5.11 1.66
C PRO A 43 5.70 4.53 0.88
N TRP A 44 4.45 4.94 1.18
CA TRP A 44 3.25 4.47 0.48
C TRP A 44 3.21 5.01 -0.95
N ASN A 45 3.09 6.32 -1.11
CA ASN A 45 2.98 6.94 -2.45
C ASN A 45 4.22 6.70 -3.31
N HIS A 46 5.40 6.63 -2.69
CA HIS A 46 6.64 6.25 -3.35
C HIS A 46 6.55 4.83 -3.95
N THR A 47 6.02 3.86 -3.17
CA THR A 47 5.83 2.49 -3.64
C THR A 47 4.79 2.43 -4.76
N GLU A 48 3.69 3.19 -4.67
CA GLU A 48 2.68 3.26 -5.75
C GLU A 48 3.26 3.83 -7.04
N ALA A 49 4.06 4.89 -6.95
CA ALA A 49 4.77 5.42 -8.12
C ALA A 49 5.70 4.38 -8.75
N ALA A 50 6.44 3.61 -7.93
CA ALA A 50 7.28 2.51 -8.41
C ALA A 50 6.45 1.38 -9.07
N MET A 51 5.24 1.08 -8.56
CA MET A 51 4.31 0.14 -9.19
C MET A 51 3.82 0.68 -10.54
N GLY A 52 3.52 1.97 -10.64
CA GLY A 52 3.15 2.64 -11.90
C GLY A 52 4.28 2.56 -12.94
N LEU A 53 5.53 2.83 -12.54
CA LEU A 53 6.71 2.67 -13.41
C LEU A 53 6.88 1.22 -13.87
N SER A 54 6.60 0.25 -13.00
CA SER A 54 6.66 -1.18 -13.35
C SER A 54 5.63 -1.55 -14.43
N ILE A 55 4.39 -1.03 -14.33
CA ILE A 55 3.34 -1.24 -15.34
C ILE A 55 3.74 -0.61 -16.68
N ALA A 56 4.36 0.57 -16.63
CA ALA A 56 4.81 1.29 -17.82
C ALA A 56 6.04 0.65 -18.52
N GLY A 57 6.68 -0.35 -17.89
CA GLY A 57 7.89 -0.98 -18.43
C GLY A 57 9.19 -0.25 -18.07
N GLU A 58 9.12 0.81 -17.27
CA GLU A 58 10.26 1.57 -16.76
C GLU A 58 10.94 0.84 -15.59
N PHE A 59 11.36 -0.41 -15.84
CA PHE A 59 11.84 -1.33 -14.79
C PHE A 59 13.06 -0.80 -14.05
N ALA A 60 14.00 -0.18 -14.77
CA ALA A 60 15.20 0.37 -14.13
C ALA A 60 14.85 1.51 -13.16
N ALA A 61 13.89 2.36 -13.50
CA ALA A 61 13.41 3.42 -12.63
C ALA A 61 12.65 2.85 -11.42
N ALA A 62 11.78 1.85 -11.66
CA ALA A 62 11.08 1.16 -10.59
C ALA A 62 12.05 0.47 -9.60
N GLU A 63 13.06 -0.25 -10.09
CA GLU A 63 14.04 -0.91 -9.24
C GLU A 63 14.88 0.10 -8.43
N ARG A 64 15.27 1.25 -9.00
CA ARG A 64 15.93 2.32 -8.23
C ARG A 64 15.04 2.87 -7.10
N ALA A 65 13.72 2.95 -7.32
CA ALA A 65 12.79 3.36 -6.26
C ALA A 65 12.77 2.34 -5.10
N TYR A 66 12.75 1.05 -5.39
CA TYR A 66 12.84 0.02 -4.36
C TYR A 66 14.21 0.01 -3.67
N ASP A 67 15.30 0.30 -4.38
CA ASP A 67 16.64 0.44 -3.79
C ASP A 67 16.71 1.62 -2.81
N TRP A 68 16.02 2.72 -3.11
CA TRP A 68 15.88 3.84 -2.16
C TRP A 68 15.21 3.38 -0.87
N LEU A 69 14.10 2.62 -0.95
CA LEU A 69 13.46 2.06 0.24
C LEU A 69 14.43 1.18 1.06
N VAL A 70 15.22 0.33 0.40
CA VAL A 70 16.21 -0.51 1.09
C VAL A 70 17.26 0.35 1.81
N ASN A 71 17.73 1.42 1.19
CA ASN A 71 18.76 2.30 1.74
C ASN A 71 18.25 3.14 2.93
N GLU A 72 16.97 3.53 2.91
CA GLU A 72 16.34 4.35 3.96
C GLU A 72 15.69 3.52 5.07
N GLN A 73 15.70 2.17 4.96
CA GLN A 73 15.11 1.31 5.97
C GLN A 73 15.85 1.41 7.31
N LEU A 74 15.11 1.66 8.38
CA LEU A 74 15.64 1.73 9.73
C LEU A 74 16.02 0.32 10.24
N GLU A 75 16.85 0.25 11.28
CA GLU A 75 17.32 -1.01 11.86
C GLU A 75 16.17 -1.92 12.35
N ASP A 76 15.04 -1.34 12.74
CA ASP A 76 13.85 -2.09 13.16
C ASP A 76 12.96 -2.55 11.98
N GLY A 77 13.34 -2.26 10.75
CA GLY A 77 12.61 -2.62 9.52
C GLY A 77 11.59 -1.60 9.06
N SER A 78 11.43 -0.47 9.77
CA SER A 78 10.46 0.58 9.45
C SER A 78 11.06 1.72 8.62
N TRP A 79 10.22 2.70 8.30
CA TRP A 79 10.58 4.00 7.71
C TRP A 79 9.92 5.13 8.48
N TRP A 80 10.53 6.31 8.47
CA TRP A 80 9.87 7.52 8.94
C TRP A 80 8.65 7.87 8.08
N ALA A 81 7.69 8.60 8.65
CA ALA A 81 6.45 8.92 7.96
C ALA A 81 6.64 9.84 6.75
N SER A 82 7.72 10.60 6.68
CA SER A 82 7.96 11.50 5.54
C SER A 82 9.44 11.88 5.41
N TYR A 83 9.85 12.16 4.18
CA TYR A 83 11.19 12.58 3.78
C TYR A 83 11.09 13.84 2.90
N ILE A 84 12.12 14.69 2.92
CA ILE A 84 12.27 15.83 2.01
C ILE A 84 13.73 15.84 1.55
N ASN A 85 13.96 15.80 0.25
CA ASN A 85 15.30 15.78 -0.35
C ASN A 85 16.19 14.62 0.14
N GLY A 86 15.61 13.45 0.36
CA GLY A 86 16.31 12.28 0.86
C GLY A 86 16.51 12.25 2.37
N GLU A 87 16.15 13.31 3.08
CA GLU A 87 16.32 13.39 4.53
C GLU A 87 14.98 13.20 5.27
N PRO A 88 14.94 12.47 6.38
CA PRO A 88 13.74 12.35 7.20
C PRO A 88 13.20 13.72 7.62
N SER A 89 11.93 14.00 7.35
CA SER A 89 11.27 15.28 7.66
C SER A 89 10.17 15.15 8.71
N ASN A 90 9.49 14.02 8.77
CA ASN A 90 8.57 13.70 9.84
C ASN A 90 9.06 12.46 10.60
N ILE A 91 9.83 12.70 11.62
CA ILE A 91 10.39 11.67 12.51
C ILE A 91 9.60 11.47 13.79
N THR A 92 8.35 11.95 13.84
CA THR A 92 7.51 11.83 15.05
C THR A 92 6.83 10.48 15.15
N ARG A 93 6.73 9.75 14.03
CA ARG A 93 6.05 8.46 13.96
C ARG A 93 6.50 7.63 12.76
N ARG A 94 6.17 6.34 12.82
CA ARG A 94 6.32 5.35 11.73
C ARG A 94 4.96 4.68 11.53
N GLU A 95 4.40 4.78 10.34
CA GLU A 95 3.05 4.32 10.02
C GLU A 95 3.09 2.88 9.51
N THR A 96 2.37 1.97 10.16
CA THR A 96 2.46 0.53 9.90
C THR A 96 2.01 0.12 8.50
N ASN A 97 1.01 0.79 7.94
CA ASN A 97 0.58 0.55 6.57
C ASN A 97 1.62 1.03 5.55
N TYR A 98 2.33 2.15 5.80
CA TYR A 98 3.44 2.60 4.97
C TYR A 98 4.59 1.58 4.96
N VAL A 99 4.91 1.06 6.15
CA VAL A 99 5.95 0.04 6.31
C VAL A 99 5.57 -1.27 5.61
N ALA A 100 4.34 -1.73 5.75
CA ALA A 100 3.90 -2.98 5.13
C ALA A 100 3.90 -2.93 3.60
N TYR A 101 3.68 -1.75 3.02
CA TYR A 101 3.32 -1.60 1.60
C TYR A 101 4.46 -1.97 0.63
N ILE A 102 5.71 -1.94 1.06
CA ILE A 102 6.85 -2.48 0.29
C ILE A 102 6.59 -3.92 -0.20
N ALA A 103 5.93 -4.75 0.63
CA ALA A 103 5.64 -6.13 0.25
C ALA A 103 4.67 -6.22 -0.93
N THR A 104 3.69 -5.32 -1.00
CA THR A 104 2.76 -5.20 -2.12
C THR A 104 3.51 -4.78 -3.39
N GLY A 105 4.32 -3.73 -3.30
CA GLY A 105 5.08 -3.23 -4.44
C GLY A 105 6.10 -4.25 -4.98
N VAL A 106 6.88 -4.89 -4.10
CA VAL A 106 7.87 -5.91 -4.50
C VAL A 106 7.21 -7.10 -5.16
N TRP A 107 6.09 -7.60 -4.61
CA TRP A 107 5.33 -8.68 -5.21
C TRP A 107 4.75 -8.30 -6.56
N HIS A 108 4.18 -7.09 -6.67
CA HIS A 108 3.64 -6.53 -7.91
C HIS A 108 4.71 -6.45 -9.01
N HIS A 109 5.88 -5.87 -8.72
CA HIS A 109 7.00 -5.79 -9.66
C HIS A 109 7.45 -7.18 -10.13
N PHE A 110 7.58 -8.14 -9.19
CA PHE A 110 7.92 -9.52 -9.52
C PHE A 110 6.87 -10.20 -10.41
N LEU A 111 5.58 -9.95 -10.20
CA LEU A 111 4.54 -10.52 -11.06
C LEU A 111 4.65 -10.05 -12.51
N ILE A 112 5.11 -8.83 -12.74
CA ILE A 112 5.32 -8.26 -14.09
C ILE A 112 6.62 -8.76 -14.70
N THR A 113 7.74 -8.64 -13.98
CA THR A 113 9.08 -8.86 -14.52
C THR A 113 9.53 -10.31 -14.48
N ARG A 114 9.02 -11.08 -13.51
CA ARG A 114 9.54 -12.43 -13.16
C ARG A 114 11.03 -12.43 -12.80
N ASN A 115 11.56 -11.24 -12.43
CA ASN A 115 12.96 -11.08 -12.04
C ASN A 115 13.20 -11.70 -10.66
N ARG A 116 13.81 -12.88 -10.63
CA ARG A 116 14.08 -13.59 -9.38
C ARG A 116 15.21 -12.93 -8.59
N GLU A 117 16.19 -12.36 -9.24
CA GLU A 117 17.32 -11.68 -8.60
C GLU A 117 16.82 -10.43 -7.84
N PHE A 118 15.91 -9.66 -8.44
CA PHE A 118 15.22 -8.57 -7.77
C PHE A 118 14.48 -9.06 -6.50
N LEU A 119 13.70 -10.14 -6.62
CA LEU A 119 12.94 -10.67 -5.50
C LEU A 119 13.85 -11.13 -4.34
N ASP A 120 14.93 -11.84 -4.66
CA ASP A 120 15.90 -12.33 -3.67
C ASP A 120 16.62 -11.17 -2.97
N ARG A 121 16.93 -10.09 -3.70
CA ARG A 121 17.57 -8.88 -3.19
C ARG A 121 16.65 -8.08 -2.25
N LEU A 122 15.35 -7.97 -2.57
CA LEU A 122 14.38 -7.19 -1.79
C LEU A 122 13.77 -7.99 -0.62
N CYS A 123 13.86 -9.32 -0.65
CA CYS A 123 13.26 -10.18 0.38
C CYS A 123 13.69 -9.83 1.81
N PRO A 124 14.97 -9.52 2.13
CA PRO A 124 15.37 -9.12 3.48
C PRO A 124 14.66 -7.85 3.97
N ALA A 125 14.48 -6.85 3.11
CA ALA A 125 13.77 -5.62 3.47
C ALA A 125 12.28 -5.87 3.70
N VAL A 126 11.64 -6.68 2.86
CA VAL A 126 10.25 -7.12 3.07
C VAL A 126 10.12 -7.88 4.38
N ASP A 127 11.06 -8.78 4.68
CA ASP A 127 11.06 -9.58 5.91
C ASP A 127 11.11 -8.69 7.15
N ALA A 128 12.05 -7.75 7.20
CA ALA A 128 12.19 -6.81 8.30
C ALA A 128 10.94 -5.92 8.48
N ALA A 129 10.40 -5.39 7.37
CA ALA A 129 9.20 -4.57 7.37
C ALA A 129 7.98 -5.32 7.95
N ILE A 130 7.79 -6.56 7.55
CA ILE A 130 6.64 -7.36 8.02
C ILE A 130 6.82 -7.80 9.47
N GLU A 131 8.04 -8.13 9.92
CA GLU A 131 8.29 -8.43 11.35
C GLU A 131 8.00 -7.19 12.21
N PHE A 132 8.39 -5.99 11.78
CA PHE A 132 8.00 -4.74 12.44
C PHE A 132 6.47 -4.60 12.53
N VAL A 133 5.75 -4.77 11.41
CA VAL A 133 4.29 -4.59 11.37
C VAL A 133 3.56 -5.57 12.28
N ILE A 134 3.96 -6.85 12.29
CA ILE A 134 3.31 -7.84 13.17
C ILE A 134 3.65 -7.65 14.64
N SER A 135 4.77 -6.97 14.98
CA SER A 135 5.08 -6.60 16.36
C SER A 135 4.10 -5.57 16.92
N MET A 136 3.45 -4.78 16.02
CA MET A 136 2.43 -3.78 16.34
C MET A 136 1.00 -4.36 16.41
N GLN A 137 0.84 -5.68 16.23
CA GLN A 137 -0.48 -6.32 16.28
C GLN A 137 -0.91 -6.60 17.71
N SER A 138 -2.10 -6.15 18.09
CA SER A 138 -2.70 -6.42 19.40
C SER A 138 -3.13 -7.89 19.57
N GLU A 139 -3.43 -8.29 20.79
CA GLU A 139 -4.04 -9.58 21.10
C GLU A 139 -5.41 -9.76 20.42
N HIS A 140 -6.12 -8.67 20.18
CA HIS A 140 -7.43 -8.65 19.52
C HIS A 140 -7.36 -8.75 17.99
N GLY A 141 -6.18 -8.57 17.40
CA GLY A 141 -5.88 -8.81 16.00
C GLY A 141 -5.74 -7.58 15.11
N GLU A 142 -6.18 -6.39 15.56
CA GLU A 142 -5.89 -5.15 14.84
C GLU A 142 -4.40 -4.79 14.97
N VAL A 143 -3.89 -4.02 14.00
CA VAL A 143 -2.52 -3.48 14.01
C VAL A 143 -2.60 -2.00 14.34
N ALA A 144 -1.79 -1.54 15.31
CA ALA A 144 -1.68 -0.11 15.59
C ALA A 144 -1.35 0.66 14.31
N TRP A 145 -2.00 1.80 14.09
CA TRP A 145 -1.82 2.57 12.85
C TRP A 145 -0.40 3.11 12.69
N ALA A 146 0.27 3.37 13.82
CA ALA A 146 1.64 3.85 13.87
C ALA A 146 2.28 3.48 15.22
N CYS A 147 3.58 3.69 15.32
CA CYS A 147 4.29 3.82 16.58
C CYS A 147 4.96 5.20 16.68
N ASP A 148 5.33 5.57 17.90
CA ASP A 148 6.09 6.79 18.19
C ASP A 148 7.59 6.62 17.88
N THR A 149 8.39 7.63 18.27
CA THR A 149 9.85 7.65 18.07
C THR A 149 10.60 6.56 18.85
N LEU A 150 10.01 6.05 19.94
CA LEU A 150 10.59 5.00 20.77
C LEU A 150 10.17 3.59 20.30
N GLY A 151 9.25 3.50 19.33
CA GLY A 151 8.72 2.23 18.85
C GLY A 151 7.49 1.75 19.61
N GLU A 152 6.93 2.57 20.52
CA GLU A 152 5.73 2.19 21.25
C GLU A 152 4.48 2.34 20.35
N PRO A 153 3.63 1.31 20.26
CA PRO A 153 2.41 1.37 19.45
C PRO A 153 1.49 2.50 19.92
N MET A 154 1.00 3.28 18.97
CA MET A 154 -0.07 4.25 19.24
C MET A 154 -1.40 3.54 19.42
N ASP A 155 -2.18 3.97 20.44
CA ASP A 155 -3.40 3.26 20.86
C ASP A 155 -4.59 3.53 19.93
N ASP A 156 -4.48 3.19 18.66
CA ASP A 156 -5.61 3.12 17.73
C ASP A 156 -5.25 2.30 16.47
N ALA A 157 -6.26 1.97 15.69
CA ALA A 157 -6.15 1.32 14.40
C ALA A 157 -7.11 1.94 13.38
N LEU A 158 -6.72 1.94 12.11
CA LEU A 158 -7.51 2.47 10.99
C LEU A 158 -7.98 1.34 10.09
N VAL A 159 -9.24 1.39 9.63
CA VAL A 159 -9.82 0.38 8.73
C VAL A 159 -9.03 0.31 7.41
N THR A 160 -8.80 1.44 6.76
CA THR A 160 -8.04 1.52 5.50
C THR A 160 -6.61 1.00 5.68
N GLY A 161 -5.87 1.56 6.65
CA GLY A 161 -4.49 1.15 6.93
C GLY A 161 -4.37 -0.34 7.27
N SER A 162 -5.26 -0.86 8.11
CA SER A 162 -5.30 -2.28 8.47
C SER A 162 -5.67 -3.18 7.28
N SER A 163 -6.52 -2.70 6.37
CA SER A 163 -6.86 -3.45 5.14
C SER A 163 -5.66 -3.51 4.19
N SER A 164 -4.89 -2.42 4.06
CA SER A 164 -3.63 -2.42 3.34
C SER A 164 -2.60 -3.37 3.93
N VAL A 165 -2.44 -3.37 5.27
CA VAL A 165 -1.58 -4.33 5.97
C VAL A 165 -2.02 -5.77 5.71
N TYR A 166 -3.34 -6.05 5.70
CA TYR A 166 -3.87 -7.37 5.38
C TYR A 166 -3.47 -7.86 3.98
N LYS A 167 -3.51 -6.97 2.96
CA LYS A 167 -3.05 -7.26 1.61
C LYS A 167 -1.52 -7.39 1.53
N SER A 168 -0.80 -6.51 2.21
CA SER A 168 0.66 -6.55 2.25
C SER A 168 1.19 -7.84 2.89
N LEU A 169 0.53 -8.35 3.94
CA LEU A 169 0.84 -9.67 4.53
C LEU A 169 0.62 -10.82 3.53
N GLU A 170 -0.41 -10.74 2.69
CA GLU A 170 -0.63 -11.71 1.61
C GLU A 170 0.53 -11.69 0.60
N CYS A 171 0.89 -10.49 0.13
CA CYS A 171 1.99 -10.32 -0.81
C CYS A 171 3.32 -10.80 -0.23
N ALA A 172 3.61 -10.48 1.03
CA ALA A 172 4.79 -10.95 1.74
C ALA A 172 4.84 -12.49 1.85
N LEU A 173 3.70 -13.13 2.12
CA LEU A 173 3.62 -14.60 2.13
C LEU A 173 3.90 -15.20 0.75
N HIS A 174 3.49 -14.53 -0.33
CA HIS A 174 3.82 -14.94 -1.69
C HIS A 174 5.32 -14.75 -1.99
N VAL A 175 5.92 -13.63 -1.58
CA VAL A 175 7.37 -13.40 -1.66
C VAL A 175 8.12 -14.51 -0.94
N ALA A 176 7.84 -14.71 0.35
CA ALA A 176 8.49 -15.72 1.16
C ALA A 176 8.39 -17.14 0.55
N ARG A 177 7.18 -17.52 0.11
CA ARG A 177 6.95 -18.83 -0.54
C ARG A 177 7.76 -18.97 -1.83
N THR A 178 7.86 -17.91 -2.62
CA THR A 178 8.59 -17.92 -3.91
C THR A 178 10.09 -18.07 -3.68
N VAL A 179 10.63 -17.46 -2.62
CA VAL A 179 12.05 -17.64 -2.25
C VAL A 179 12.31 -18.92 -1.45
N GLY A 180 11.27 -19.72 -1.17
CA GLY A 180 11.40 -21.03 -0.52
C GLY A 180 11.36 -20.98 1.02
N VAL A 181 10.86 -19.90 1.59
CA VAL A 181 10.78 -19.70 3.06
C VAL A 181 9.33 -19.78 3.53
N LEU A 182 9.10 -20.46 4.65
CA LEU A 182 7.78 -20.50 5.28
C LEU A 182 7.70 -19.49 6.43
N ARG A 183 6.61 -18.72 6.47
CA ARG A 183 6.33 -17.70 7.49
C ARG A 183 4.97 -17.97 8.19
N PRO A 184 4.88 -19.00 9.05
CA PRO A 184 3.61 -19.34 9.71
C PRO A 184 3.08 -18.23 10.61
N LYS A 185 3.96 -17.44 11.26
CA LYS A 185 3.55 -16.28 12.08
C LYS A 185 2.81 -15.24 11.26
N TRP A 186 3.28 -14.91 10.06
CA TRP A 186 2.64 -13.92 9.18
C TRP A 186 1.25 -14.37 8.75
N ARG A 187 1.08 -15.67 8.46
CA ARG A 187 -0.23 -16.23 8.13
C ARG A 187 -1.21 -16.09 9.30
N ILE A 188 -0.75 -16.38 10.53
CA ILE A 188 -1.57 -16.22 11.74
C ILE A 188 -1.92 -14.76 11.95
N ALA A 189 -0.94 -13.85 11.81
CA ALA A 189 -1.16 -12.40 11.94
C ALA A 189 -2.20 -11.90 10.92
N ARG A 190 -2.07 -12.31 9.66
CA ARG A 190 -3.06 -11.97 8.62
C ARG A 190 -4.46 -12.49 8.96
N GLN A 191 -4.58 -13.74 9.46
CA GLN A 191 -5.88 -14.30 9.85
C GLN A 191 -6.51 -13.53 11.00
N LYS A 192 -5.74 -13.17 12.05
CA LYS A 192 -6.22 -12.37 13.18
C LYS A 192 -6.69 -10.99 12.71
N LEU A 193 -5.89 -10.31 11.88
CA LEU A 193 -6.24 -9.00 11.34
C LEU A 193 -7.52 -9.05 10.50
N GLY A 194 -7.65 -10.05 9.62
CA GLY A 194 -8.87 -10.25 8.83
C GLY A 194 -10.09 -10.56 9.69
N THR A 195 -9.92 -11.24 10.83
CA THR A 195 -11.01 -11.46 11.80
C THR A 195 -11.40 -10.16 12.49
N ALA A 196 -10.43 -9.33 12.89
CA ALA A 196 -10.69 -8.03 13.50
C ALA A 196 -11.45 -7.12 12.52
N LEU A 197 -10.98 -6.99 11.28
CA LEU A 197 -11.62 -6.17 10.24
C LEU A 197 -13.06 -6.58 9.93
N ARG A 198 -13.37 -7.88 9.96
CA ARG A 198 -14.72 -8.37 9.65
C ARG A 198 -15.68 -8.34 10.84
N HIS A 199 -15.18 -8.53 12.05
CA HIS A 199 -16.04 -8.88 13.19
C HIS A 199 -15.83 -8.03 14.43
N ARG A 200 -14.91 -7.07 14.41
CA ARG A 200 -14.57 -6.21 15.56
C ARG A 200 -14.45 -4.74 15.17
N PRO A 201 -15.50 -4.12 14.61
CA PRO A 201 -15.46 -2.72 14.18
C PRO A 201 -15.11 -1.77 15.32
N GLU A 202 -15.44 -2.11 16.56
CA GLU A 202 -15.12 -1.35 17.76
C GLU A 202 -13.61 -1.23 18.05
N ARG A 203 -12.76 -1.98 17.33
CA ARG A 203 -11.31 -1.92 17.48
C ARG A 203 -10.64 -0.84 16.64
N PHE A 204 -11.42 -0.15 15.78
CA PHE A 204 -10.94 0.88 14.85
C PHE A 204 -11.55 2.23 15.19
N ASP A 205 -10.83 3.31 14.92
CA ASP A 205 -11.25 4.70 15.19
C ASP A 205 -11.66 4.94 16.66
N ARG A 206 -10.95 4.32 17.62
CA ARG A 206 -11.33 4.39 19.05
C ARG A 206 -11.12 5.76 19.67
N ASN A 207 -10.03 6.42 19.25
CA ASN A 207 -9.58 7.68 19.84
C ASN A 207 -9.83 8.89 18.93
N TRP A 208 -10.42 8.65 17.77
CA TRP A 208 -10.71 9.67 16.77
C TRP A 208 -12.16 9.65 16.36
N GLU A 209 -12.58 10.75 15.72
CA GLU A 209 -13.79 10.76 14.94
C GLU A 209 -13.71 9.70 13.84
N SER A 210 -14.80 8.93 13.66
CA SER A 210 -14.87 7.86 12.68
C SER A 210 -14.40 8.30 11.28
N LYS A 211 -13.57 7.49 10.66
CA LYS A 211 -13.08 7.70 9.29
C LYS A 211 -14.08 7.24 8.23
N SER A 212 -15.26 6.75 8.62
CA SER A 212 -16.28 6.27 7.68
C SER A 212 -16.76 7.30 6.66
N ARG A 213 -16.47 8.59 6.89
CA ARG A 213 -16.72 9.66 5.90
C ARG A 213 -15.82 9.58 4.68
N TYR A 214 -14.69 8.88 4.74
CA TYR A 214 -13.75 8.71 3.63
C TYR A 214 -14.11 7.48 2.81
N ALA A 215 -14.04 7.60 1.49
CA ALA A 215 -14.37 6.52 0.56
C ALA A 215 -13.47 5.30 0.74
N MET A 216 -12.19 5.49 1.04
CA MET A 216 -11.25 4.39 1.27
C MET A 216 -11.68 3.48 2.43
N ASP A 217 -12.27 4.01 3.51
CA ASP A 217 -12.82 3.18 4.59
C ASP A 217 -13.97 2.27 4.14
N TRP A 218 -14.67 2.69 3.11
CA TRP A 218 -15.76 1.92 2.53
C TRP A 218 -15.27 0.85 1.55
N PHE A 219 -14.51 1.22 0.50
CA PHE A 219 -14.17 0.28 -0.57
C PHE A 219 -12.84 -0.46 -0.35
N TYR A 220 -11.86 0.13 0.34
CA TYR A 220 -10.51 -0.43 0.46
C TYR A 220 -10.47 -1.83 1.11
N PRO A 221 -11.33 -2.16 2.10
CA PRO A 221 -11.42 -3.54 2.60
C PRO A 221 -11.83 -4.57 1.52
N VAL A 222 -12.58 -4.16 0.49
CA VAL A 222 -12.91 -5.02 -0.66
C VAL A 222 -11.69 -5.13 -1.58
N LEU A 223 -11.07 -4.01 -1.94
CA LEU A 223 -9.84 -3.95 -2.73
C LEU A 223 -8.73 -4.82 -2.13
N ALA A 224 -8.56 -4.77 -0.82
CA ALA A 224 -7.59 -5.57 -0.08
C ALA A 224 -7.95 -7.06 0.05
N GLY A 225 -9.17 -7.46 -0.33
CA GLY A 225 -9.67 -8.83 -0.24
C GLY A 225 -10.11 -9.27 1.15
N VAL A 226 -10.38 -8.33 2.07
CA VAL A 226 -10.98 -8.62 3.39
C VAL A 226 -12.40 -9.11 3.22
N PHE A 227 -13.18 -8.42 2.38
CA PHE A 227 -14.52 -8.84 1.97
C PHE A 227 -14.47 -9.25 0.50
N GLN A 228 -15.03 -10.41 0.17
CA GLN A 228 -14.97 -10.99 -1.17
C GLN A 228 -16.36 -11.46 -1.62
N SER A 229 -16.52 -11.67 -2.92
CA SER A 229 -17.73 -12.20 -3.52
C SER A 229 -18.98 -11.41 -3.11
N GLU A 230 -20.02 -12.07 -2.62
CA GLU A 230 -21.30 -11.46 -2.23
C GLU A 230 -21.12 -10.40 -1.12
N GLN A 231 -20.30 -10.67 -0.11
CA GLN A 231 -20.03 -9.70 0.97
C GLN A 231 -19.31 -8.43 0.47
N GLY A 232 -18.40 -8.57 -0.49
CA GLY A 232 -17.74 -7.43 -1.14
C GLY A 232 -18.77 -6.60 -1.91
N LEU A 233 -19.60 -7.25 -2.72
CA LEU A 233 -20.64 -6.59 -3.51
C LEU A 233 -21.69 -5.88 -2.62
N GLU A 234 -22.13 -6.53 -1.54
CA GLU A 234 -23.03 -5.92 -0.56
C GLU A 234 -22.42 -4.66 0.06
N ARG A 235 -21.13 -4.72 0.45
CA ARG A 235 -20.43 -3.58 1.02
C ARG A 235 -20.32 -2.42 0.04
N ILE A 236 -20.00 -2.68 -1.22
CA ILE A 236 -19.91 -1.66 -2.27
C ILE A 236 -21.29 -1.03 -2.52
N ASN A 237 -22.32 -1.85 -2.70
CA ASN A 237 -23.68 -1.36 -2.98
C ASN A 237 -24.28 -0.56 -1.81
N ALA A 238 -23.92 -0.89 -0.56
CA ALA A 238 -24.50 -0.26 0.61
C ALA A 238 -24.26 1.25 0.71
N ARG A 239 -23.19 1.77 0.08
CA ARG A 239 -22.81 3.19 0.15
C ARG A 239 -22.47 3.80 -1.23
N TRP A 240 -22.90 3.15 -2.30
CA TRP A 240 -22.61 3.60 -3.67
C TRP A 240 -23.08 5.04 -3.91
N ASP A 241 -24.33 5.33 -3.61
CA ASP A 241 -24.95 6.66 -3.83
C ASP A 241 -24.34 7.76 -2.93
N GLU A 242 -23.63 7.37 -1.87
CA GLU A 242 -22.97 8.30 -0.95
C GLU A 242 -21.63 8.81 -1.51
N PHE A 243 -20.90 7.94 -2.22
CA PHE A 243 -19.55 8.24 -2.69
C PHE A 243 -19.41 8.38 -4.21
N VAL A 244 -20.32 7.82 -4.99
CA VAL A 244 -20.17 7.82 -6.44
C VAL A 244 -21.03 8.93 -7.06
N GLU A 245 -20.38 9.80 -7.81
CA GLU A 245 -21.01 10.83 -8.63
C GLU A 245 -21.09 10.32 -10.06
N GLU A 246 -22.31 10.13 -10.57
CA GLU A 246 -22.55 9.56 -11.89
C GLU A 246 -21.84 10.37 -12.99
N GLY A 247 -21.07 9.69 -13.82
CA GLY A 247 -20.32 10.30 -14.93
C GLY A 247 -19.05 11.05 -14.52
N LEU A 248 -18.74 11.12 -13.20
CA LEU A 248 -17.54 11.80 -12.70
C LEU A 248 -16.56 10.85 -11.99
N GLY A 249 -17.06 10.00 -11.08
CA GLY A 249 -16.23 9.06 -10.34
C GLY A 249 -16.51 9.04 -8.84
N CYS A 250 -15.49 8.67 -8.03
CA CYS A 250 -15.60 8.50 -6.59
C CYS A 250 -15.18 9.77 -5.83
N ARG A 251 -15.99 10.19 -4.86
CA ARG A 251 -15.64 11.25 -3.91
C ARG A 251 -14.61 10.75 -2.92
N CYS A 252 -13.68 11.61 -2.49
CA CYS A 252 -12.77 11.31 -1.39
C CYS A 252 -13.52 11.26 -0.05
N GLU A 253 -14.38 12.27 0.19
CA GLU A 253 -15.23 12.37 1.39
C GLU A 253 -16.69 12.54 0.98
N ASN A 254 -17.61 11.87 1.70
CA ASN A 254 -19.04 11.86 1.36
C ASN A 254 -19.73 13.22 1.44
N HIS A 255 -19.23 14.14 2.27
CA HIS A 255 -19.81 15.48 2.47
C HIS A 255 -19.10 16.58 1.66
N GLN A 256 -18.08 16.21 0.88
CA GLN A 256 -17.33 17.12 0.02
C GLN A 256 -17.64 16.85 -1.45
N PRO A 257 -17.65 17.87 -2.31
CA PRO A 257 -17.94 17.70 -3.74
C PRO A 257 -16.74 17.13 -4.54
N TRP A 258 -15.63 16.80 -3.88
CA TRP A 258 -14.40 16.41 -4.55
C TRP A 258 -14.48 14.97 -5.06
N VAL A 259 -14.48 14.83 -6.36
CA VAL A 259 -14.22 13.57 -7.04
C VAL A 259 -12.73 13.50 -7.36
N THR A 260 -12.09 12.42 -7.00
CA THR A 260 -10.64 12.25 -7.15
C THR A 260 -10.31 11.11 -8.09
N VAL A 261 -9.16 11.23 -8.76
CA VAL A 261 -8.68 10.19 -9.68
C VAL A 261 -8.27 8.94 -8.90
N ALA A 262 -7.59 9.12 -7.76
CA ALA A 262 -7.08 8.02 -6.96
C ALA A 262 -8.22 7.11 -6.47
N GLU A 263 -9.19 7.66 -5.74
CA GLU A 263 -10.33 6.89 -5.23
C GLU A 263 -11.18 6.29 -6.36
N SER A 264 -11.31 6.98 -7.51
CA SER A 264 -12.04 6.43 -8.66
C SER A 264 -11.34 5.22 -9.27
N CYS A 265 -10.01 5.27 -9.40
CA CYS A 265 -9.22 4.14 -9.88
C CYS A 265 -9.24 2.96 -8.92
N GLU A 266 -9.05 3.20 -7.62
CA GLU A 266 -9.06 2.15 -6.60
C GLU A 266 -10.44 1.50 -6.44
N LEU A 267 -11.53 2.30 -6.45
CA LEU A 267 -12.90 1.76 -6.43
C LEU A 267 -13.18 0.88 -7.67
N THR A 268 -12.64 1.27 -8.84
CA THR A 268 -12.79 0.46 -10.06
C THR A 268 -12.10 -0.88 -9.97
N MET A 269 -11.02 -0.98 -9.18
CA MET A 269 -10.32 -2.24 -8.91
C MET A 269 -10.99 -3.08 -7.81
N ALA A 270 -11.74 -2.46 -6.91
CA ALA A 270 -12.44 -3.11 -5.81
C ALA A 270 -13.71 -3.86 -6.29
#